data_52a8c8519ba4c42c065f0b12789e7052
#
_entry.id   52a8c8519ba4c42c065f0b12789e7052
#
_cell.length_a   1.000
_cell.length_b   1.000
_cell.length_c   1.000
_cell.angle_alpha   90.00
_cell.angle_beta   90.00
_cell.angle_gamma   90.00
#
_symmetry.space_group_name_H-M   'P 1'
#
loop_
_entity.id
_entity.type
_entity.pdbx_description
1 polymer ?
#
loop_
_entity_poly.entity_id
_entity_poly.type
_entity_poly.pdbx_seq_one_letter_code
_entity_poly.pdbx_strand_id
1 'polypeptide(L)'
;MKRRTLLLSPLPFVLSSLVNAKPIEKTETAEIVIIGAGAAGLFAAVAAKENGAGRVVLIEKNPSPFFSSTSYSAGSVNASGTLAQLKYGIQDIDGKEEFTEEILRQGNYENDKALVANYVKNAAPALDWLTEKGVELTPSTNIAFRMKRMHGCDLATGARYVEVLFSEAIRLGVEIWFNAKATDLITGKGNEVLGVKYKRGRSYGNLLAQKGVILCTGGFAGDVNRVDRDIPKFAGLPTFASPSSRGEGLDMATRIGAATHLLDYMGAYAYGFPLDEETRRGLIFRGHV
;
A
#
# COMPACT_ATOMS: atom_id res chain seq x y z
N MET A 1 13.58 15.21 78.12
CA MET A 1 13.41 14.98 76.67
C MET A 1 12.21 14.06 76.47
N LYS A 2 11.08 14.58 76.00
CA LYS A 2 9.85 13.79 75.77
C LYS A 2 9.84 13.38 74.27
N ARG A 3 9.86 12.06 74.01
CA ARG A 3 9.71 11.50 72.65
C ARG A 3 8.23 11.60 72.27
N ARG A 4 7.97 12.31 71.15
CA ARG A 4 6.64 12.31 70.49
C ARG A 4 6.60 11.15 69.53
N THR A 5 5.70 10.19 69.77
CA THR A 5 5.38 9.09 68.86
C THR A 5 4.40 9.63 67.82
N LEU A 6 4.77 9.64 66.54
CA LEU A 6 3.89 9.94 65.44
C LEU A 6 3.08 8.67 65.10
N LEU A 7 1.78 8.71 65.30
CA LEU A 7 0.87 7.68 64.82
C LEU A 7 0.52 8.01 63.37
N LEU A 8 1.04 7.21 62.43
CA LEU A 8 0.62 7.18 61.04
C LEU A 8 -0.67 6.35 60.93
N SER A 9 -1.79 6.99 60.68
CA SER A 9 -3.03 6.31 60.32
C SER A 9 -2.94 5.81 58.84
N PRO A 10 -3.37 4.56 58.57
CA PRO A 10 -3.38 4.07 57.19
C PRO A 10 -4.54 4.78 56.43
N LEU A 11 -4.16 5.49 55.34
CA LEU A 11 -5.13 5.94 54.39
C LEU A 11 -5.79 4.72 53.69
N PRO A 12 -7.14 4.70 53.56
CA PRO A 12 -7.79 3.64 52.83
C PRO A 12 -7.36 3.73 51.32
N PHE A 13 -6.73 2.69 50.81
CA PHE A 13 -6.55 2.48 49.39
C PHE A 13 -7.93 2.28 48.79
N VAL A 14 -8.48 3.33 48.18
CA VAL A 14 -9.65 3.22 47.31
C VAL A 14 -9.13 2.54 46.01
N LEU A 15 -9.31 1.21 45.92
CA LEU A 15 -9.25 0.51 44.64
C LEU A 15 -10.35 1.14 43.77
N SER A 16 -9.96 2.10 42.92
CA SER A 16 -10.80 2.50 41.82
C SER A 16 -10.96 1.27 40.91
N SER A 17 -12.16 0.66 41.00
CA SER A 17 -12.60 -0.32 40.02
C SER A 17 -12.45 0.32 38.64
N LEU A 18 -11.47 -0.16 37.87
CA LEU A 18 -11.37 0.14 36.45
C LEU A 18 -12.68 -0.35 35.82
N VAL A 19 -13.61 0.57 35.68
CA VAL A 19 -14.82 0.34 34.89
C VAL A 19 -14.30 -0.02 33.50
N ASN A 20 -14.47 -1.27 33.11
CA ASN A 20 -14.33 -1.73 31.73
C ASN A 20 -15.45 -1.08 30.91
N ALA A 21 -15.30 0.20 30.63
CA ALA A 21 -16.18 0.87 29.68
C ALA A 21 -16.02 0.14 28.34
N LYS A 22 -17.12 -0.44 27.85
CA LYS A 22 -17.16 -0.97 26.48
C LYS A 22 -16.67 0.12 25.54
N PRO A 23 -15.78 -0.19 24.60
CA PRO A 23 -15.33 0.80 23.63
C PRO A 23 -16.55 1.42 22.96
N ILE A 24 -16.61 2.75 22.92
CA ILE A 24 -17.69 3.44 22.21
C ILE A 24 -17.46 3.18 20.72
N GLU A 25 -18.38 2.46 20.11
CA GLU A 25 -18.35 2.19 18.68
C GLU A 25 -18.88 3.41 17.94
N LYS A 26 -17.99 4.17 17.30
CA LYS A 26 -18.33 5.35 16.52
C LYS A 26 -18.64 4.94 15.08
N THR A 27 -19.78 5.42 14.55
CA THR A 27 -20.09 5.25 13.13
C THR A 27 -19.95 6.59 12.42
N GLU A 28 -19.13 6.60 11.36
CA GLU A 28 -18.91 7.74 10.47
C GLU A 28 -19.27 7.34 9.03
N THR A 29 -19.51 8.35 8.19
CA THR A 29 -19.88 8.13 6.78
C THR A 29 -18.99 9.00 5.87
N ALA A 30 -18.49 8.42 4.81
CA ALA A 30 -17.78 9.10 3.73
C ALA A 30 -18.43 8.78 2.38
N GLU A 31 -18.16 9.55 1.37
CA GLU A 31 -18.60 9.23 0.02
C GLU A 31 -17.79 8.05 -0.53
N ILE A 32 -16.46 8.12 -0.38
CA ILE A 32 -15.53 7.07 -0.75
C ILE A 32 -14.63 6.75 0.45
N VAL A 33 -14.46 5.47 0.72
CA VAL A 33 -13.53 4.95 1.74
C VAL A 33 -12.39 4.23 1.05
N ILE A 34 -11.16 4.53 1.43
CA ILE A 34 -9.95 3.91 0.87
C ILE A 34 -9.17 3.26 2.00
N ILE A 35 -8.71 2.03 1.80
CA ILE A 35 -7.96 1.26 2.80
C ILE A 35 -6.53 1.07 2.32
N GLY A 36 -5.57 1.72 2.99
CA GLY A 36 -4.13 1.67 2.72
C GLY A 36 -3.60 2.93 2.04
N ALA A 37 -2.52 3.51 2.59
CA ALA A 37 -1.86 4.73 2.13
C ALA A 37 -0.56 4.47 1.34
N GLY A 38 -0.47 3.35 0.62
CA GLY A 38 0.53 3.15 -0.43
C GLY A 38 0.19 3.95 -1.69
N ALA A 39 1.01 3.87 -2.74
CA ALA A 39 0.77 4.61 -3.99
C ALA A 39 -0.64 4.37 -4.55
N ALA A 40 -1.12 3.13 -4.57
CA ALA A 40 -2.45 2.81 -5.10
C ALA A 40 -3.57 3.55 -4.36
N GLY A 41 -3.53 3.56 -3.02
CA GLY A 41 -4.55 4.25 -2.22
C GLY A 41 -4.47 5.76 -2.31
N LEU A 42 -3.27 6.32 -2.31
CA LEU A 42 -3.06 7.75 -2.48
C LEU A 42 -3.47 8.22 -3.88
N PHE A 43 -3.13 7.48 -4.94
CA PHE A 43 -3.62 7.77 -6.30
C PHE A 43 -5.15 7.69 -6.38
N ALA A 44 -5.74 6.65 -5.79
CA ALA A 44 -7.20 6.51 -5.77
C ALA A 44 -7.87 7.69 -5.05
N ALA A 45 -7.27 8.17 -3.94
CA ALA A 45 -7.77 9.30 -3.19
C ALA A 45 -7.69 10.61 -3.98
N VAL A 46 -6.55 10.85 -4.62
CA VAL A 46 -6.34 12.02 -5.51
C VAL A 46 -7.33 11.96 -6.68
N ALA A 47 -7.39 10.84 -7.39
CA ALA A 47 -8.31 10.67 -8.51
C ALA A 47 -9.78 10.86 -8.10
N ALA A 48 -10.20 10.34 -6.95
CA ALA A 48 -11.55 10.56 -6.44
C ALA A 48 -11.84 12.04 -6.24
N LYS A 49 -10.91 12.79 -5.64
CA LYS A 49 -11.09 14.24 -5.41
C LYS A 49 -11.05 15.05 -6.71
N GLU A 50 -10.16 14.73 -7.66
CA GLU A 50 -10.09 15.38 -8.97
C GLU A 50 -11.37 15.13 -9.80
N ASN A 51 -12.04 14.00 -9.57
CA ASN A 51 -13.34 13.69 -10.19
C ASN A 51 -14.55 14.15 -9.37
N GLY A 52 -14.37 15.08 -8.43
CA GLY A 52 -15.46 15.76 -7.73
C GLY A 52 -16.07 14.98 -6.57
N ALA A 53 -15.41 13.94 -6.05
CA ALA A 53 -15.89 13.27 -4.84
C ALA A 53 -15.88 14.24 -3.65
N GLY A 54 -16.95 14.21 -2.86
CA GLY A 54 -17.11 15.03 -1.66
C GLY A 54 -16.16 14.59 -0.54
N ARG A 55 -16.69 13.92 0.49
CA ARG A 55 -15.87 13.41 1.59
C ARG A 55 -15.16 12.11 1.19
N VAL A 56 -13.83 12.15 1.04
CA VAL A 56 -12.96 11.00 0.82
C VAL A 56 -12.15 10.74 2.08
N VAL A 57 -12.28 9.55 2.66
CA VAL A 57 -11.53 9.12 3.84
C VAL A 57 -10.63 7.96 3.48
N LEU A 58 -9.32 8.12 3.72
CA LEU A 58 -8.32 7.08 3.58
C LEU A 58 -7.86 6.65 4.96
N ILE A 59 -7.94 5.35 5.26
CA ILE A 59 -7.44 4.80 6.52
C ILE A 59 -6.16 4.01 6.31
N GLU A 60 -5.18 4.23 7.20
CA GLU A 60 -3.87 3.59 7.19
C GLU A 60 -3.54 3.06 8.59
N LYS A 61 -3.13 1.81 8.68
CA LYS A 61 -2.79 1.17 9.96
C LYS A 61 -1.50 1.69 10.59
N ASN A 62 -0.57 2.16 9.77
CA ASN A 62 0.71 2.71 10.21
C ASN A 62 0.58 4.21 10.58
N PRO A 63 1.57 4.77 11.30
CA PRO A 63 1.59 6.19 11.65
C PRO A 63 1.92 7.12 10.46
N SER A 64 2.30 6.56 9.30
CA SER A 64 2.74 7.33 8.14
C SER A 64 2.60 6.52 6.85
N PRO A 65 2.38 7.13 5.67
CA PRO A 65 2.32 6.45 4.39
C PRO A 65 3.68 5.87 3.96
N PHE A 66 4.77 6.36 4.54
CA PHE A 66 6.13 5.89 4.24
C PHE A 66 6.44 4.49 4.76
N PHE A 67 5.55 3.87 5.52
CA PHE A 67 5.64 2.45 5.88
C PHE A 67 5.08 1.51 4.80
N SER A 68 4.64 2.04 3.66
CA SER A 68 4.12 1.23 2.54
C SER A 68 5.22 0.51 1.77
N SER A 69 4.90 -0.61 1.13
CA SER A 69 5.84 -1.29 0.21
C SER A 69 6.25 -0.41 -0.96
N THR A 70 5.45 0.57 -1.35
CA THR A 70 5.85 1.58 -2.33
C THR A 70 7.11 2.30 -1.89
N SER A 71 7.14 2.79 -0.64
CA SER A 71 8.32 3.52 -0.11
C SER A 71 9.57 2.65 0.00
N TYR A 72 9.40 1.36 0.25
CA TYR A 72 10.51 0.40 0.31
C TYR A 72 11.00 -0.03 -1.08
N SER A 73 10.24 0.25 -2.14
CA SER A 73 10.60 -0.14 -3.50
C SER A 73 11.74 0.72 -4.06
N ALA A 74 12.32 0.21 -5.15
CA ALA A 74 13.31 0.94 -5.94
C ALA A 74 12.75 2.17 -6.67
N GLY A 75 11.43 2.33 -6.70
CA GLY A 75 10.79 3.40 -7.45
C GLY A 75 10.81 3.20 -8.97
N SER A 76 11.15 2.01 -9.46
CA SER A 76 11.12 1.75 -10.90
C SER A 76 9.72 1.40 -11.36
N VAL A 77 9.28 2.03 -12.45
CA VAL A 77 7.98 1.79 -13.09
C VAL A 77 8.16 1.64 -14.59
N ASN A 78 7.44 0.71 -15.21
CA ASN A 78 7.46 0.52 -16.65
C ASN A 78 6.29 1.24 -17.33
N ALA A 79 6.59 2.04 -18.35
CA ALA A 79 5.59 2.67 -19.21
C ALA A 79 6.16 2.90 -20.60
N SER A 80 5.29 3.02 -21.60
CA SER A 80 5.67 3.31 -22.98
C SER A 80 4.94 4.56 -23.45
N GLY A 81 5.67 5.50 -24.07
CA GLY A 81 5.13 6.73 -24.61
C GLY A 81 5.00 7.87 -23.59
N THR A 82 5.90 7.94 -22.60
CA THR A 82 5.92 9.03 -21.61
C THR A 82 6.58 10.31 -22.13
N LEU A 83 6.22 11.45 -21.55
CA LEU A 83 6.90 12.74 -21.79
C LEU A 83 8.38 12.67 -21.40
N ALA A 84 8.72 11.91 -20.35
CA ALA A 84 10.12 11.71 -19.96
C ALA A 84 10.92 11.01 -21.08
N GLN A 85 10.37 9.97 -21.71
CA GLN A 85 11.03 9.30 -22.84
C GLN A 85 11.28 10.25 -24.00
N LEU A 86 10.30 11.07 -24.36
CA LEU A 86 10.44 12.10 -25.41
C LEU A 86 11.53 13.12 -25.06
N LYS A 87 11.56 13.62 -23.82
CA LYS A 87 12.58 14.54 -23.32
C LYS A 87 14.00 13.97 -23.45
N TYR A 88 14.17 12.68 -23.23
CA TYR A 88 15.48 11.99 -23.34
C TYR A 88 15.77 11.47 -24.75
N GLY A 89 14.98 11.84 -25.77
CA GLY A 89 15.22 11.47 -27.17
C GLY A 89 14.99 10.01 -27.48
N ILE A 90 14.27 9.28 -26.63
CA ILE A 90 13.91 7.88 -26.83
C ILE A 90 12.71 7.84 -27.79
N GLN A 91 12.97 7.72 -29.10
CA GLN A 91 11.95 7.72 -30.14
C GLN A 91 11.50 6.31 -30.56
N ASP A 92 12.40 5.35 -30.44
CA ASP A 92 12.12 3.95 -30.76
C ASP A 92 11.50 3.28 -29.52
N ILE A 93 10.24 3.68 -29.25
CA ILE A 93 9.46 3.16 -28.16
C ILE A 93 8.56 2.08 -28.75
N ASP A 94 8.74 0.84 -28.26
CA ASP A 94 7.85 -0.26 -28.60
C ASP A 94 6.39 0.14 -28.38
N GLY A 95 5.52 -0.21 -29.33
CA GLY A 95 4.10 0.09 -29.25
C GLY A 95 3.43 -0.53 -28.01
N LYS A 96 2.21 -0.07 -27.72
CA LYS A 96 1.41 -0.62 -26.61
C LYS A 96 1.08 -2.08 -26.81
N GLU A 97 0.96 -2.52 -28.06
CA GLU A 97 0.71 -3.90 -28.43
C GLU A 97 1.89 -4.80 -28.05
N GLU A 98 3.12 -4.39 -28.37
CA GLU A 98 4.34 -5.13 -28.02
C GLU A 98 4.55 -5.15 -26.48
N PHE A 99 4.29 -4.03 -25.81
CA PHE A 99 4.36 -3.97 -24.35
C PHE A 99 3.35 -4.91 -23.69
N THR A 100 2.11 -4.94 -24.21
CA THR A 100 1.07 -5.87 -23.76
C THR A 100 1.48 -7.30 -23.92
N GLU A 101 1.97 -7.67 -25.12
CA GLU A 101 2.41 -9.04 -25.43
C GLU A 101 3.59 -9.48 -24.57
N GLU A 102 4.53 -8.58 -24.30
CA GLU A 102 5.66 -8.88 -23.41
C GLU A 102 5.23 -9.18 -22.00
N ILE A 103 4.29 -8.38 -21.42
CA ILE A 103 3.75 -8.63 -20.07
C ILE A 103 3.04 -9.99 -20.04
N LEU A 104 2.19 -10.27 -21.02
CA LEU A 104 1.46 -11.54 -21.10
C LEU A 104 2.42 -12.73 -21.18
N ARG A 105 3.41 -12.64 -22.04
CA ARG A 105 4.42 -13.70 -22.22
C ARG A 105 5.25 -13.93 -20.96
N GLN A 106 5.67 -12.86 -20.26
CA GLN A 106 6.43 -12.99 -19.01
C GLN A 106 5.60 -13.63 -17.89
N GLY A 107 4.30 -13.45 -17.91
CA GLY A 107 3.36 -14.11 -17.00
C GLY A 107 2.84 -15.45 -17.53
N ASN A 108 3.51 -16.08 -18.52
CA ASN A 108 3.08 -17.34 -19.16
C ASN A 108 1.62 -17.30 -19.65
N TYR A 109 1.11 -16.14 -20.01
CA TYR A 109 -0.28 -15.90 -20.43
C TYR A 109 -1.33 -16.23 -19.35
N GLU A 110 -0.93 -16.36 -18.11
CA GLU A 110 -1.84 -16.57 -16.96
C GLU A 110 -2.37 -15.25 -16.41
N ASN A 111 -1.85 -14.11 -16.87
CA ASN A 111 -2.30 -12.77 -16.49
C ASN A 111 -3.76 -12.52 -16.91
N ASP A 112 -4.46 -11.72 -16.11
CA ASP A 112 -5.71 -11.12 -16.55
C ASP A 112 -5.45 -10.11 -17.68
N LYS A 113 -5.91 -10.45 -18.90
CA LYS A 113 -5.68 -9.63 -20.10
C LYS A 113 -6.29 -8.23 -20.01
N ALA A 114 -7.44 -8.10 -19.32
CA ALA A 114 -8.10 -6.82 -19.17
C ALA A 114 -7.31 -5.90 -18.22
N LEU A 115 -6.76 -6.45 -17.14
CA LEU A 115 -5.87 -5.71 -16.24
C LEU A 115 -4.57 -5.31 -16.93
N VAL A 116 -3.96 -6.18 -17.73
CA VAL A 116 -2.75 -5.85 -18.50
C VAL A 116 -3.04 -4.70 -19.48
N ALA A 117 -4.11 -4.80 -20.25
CA ALA A 117 -4.51 -3.74 -21.19
C ALA A 117 -4.78 -2.40 -20.48
N ASN A 118 -5.46 -2.44 -19.33
CA ASN A 118 -5.69 -1.26 -18.51
C ASN A 118 -4.38 -0.65 -17.98
N TYR A 119 -3.43 -1.47 -17.53
CA TYR A 119 -2.12 -1.01 -17.08
C TYR A 119 -1.37 -0.32 -18.22
N VAL A 120 -1.20 -0.97 -19.36
CA VAL A 120 -0.47 -0.43 -20.51
C VAL A 120 -1.09 0.88 -21.02
N LYS A 121 -2.43 0.97 -21.03
CA LYS A 121 -3.15 2.17 -21.43
C LYS A 121 -2.86 3.37 -20.53
N ASN A 122 -2.77 3.14 -19.19
CA ASN A 122 -2.78 4.21 -18.21
C ASN A 122 -1.41 4.46 -17.57
N ALA A 123 -0.41 3.61 -17.79
CA ALA A 123 0.92 3.76 -17.16
C ALA A 123 1.61 5.08 -17.56
N ALA A 124 1.67 5.41 -18.85
CA ALA A 124 2.30 6.66 -19.29
C ALA A 124 1.55 7.91 -18.79
N PRO A 125 0.22 8.03 -18.94
CA PRO A 125 -0.51 9.15 -18.33
C PRO A 125 -0.29 9.32 -16.83
N ALA A 126 -0.19 8.22 -16.07
CA ALA A 126 0.06 8.29 -14.64
C ALA A 126 1.48 8.80 -14.31
N LEU A 127 2.50 8.38 -15.07
CA LEU A 127 3.86 8.87 -14.91
C LEU A 127 4.00 10.33 -15.35
N ASP A 128 3.34 10.72 -16.44
CA ASP A 128 3.33 12.12 -16.89
C ASP A 128 2.67 13.02 -15.86
N TRP A 129 1.55 12.60 -15.25
CA TRP A 129 0.94 13.30 -14.13
C TRP A 129 1.89 13.45 -12.93
N LEU A 130 2.63 12.40 -12.56
CA LEU A 130 3.66 12.50 -11.51
C LEU A 130 4.77 13.49 -11.87
N THR A 131 5.16 13.56 -13.14
CA THR A 131 6.16 14.51 -13.64
C THR A 131 5.63 15.94 -13.52
N GLU A 132 4.37 16.19 -13.86
CA GLU A 132 3.71 17.49 -13.66
C GLU A 132 3.65 17.91 -12.20
N LYS A 133 3.57 16.95 -11.27
CA LYS A 133 3.61 17.17 -9.82
C LYS A 133 5.03 17.23 -9.24
N GLY A 134 6.06 17.23 -10.07
CA GLY A 134 7.44 17.48 -9.67
C GLY A 134 8.26 16.23 -9.39
N VAL A 135 7.83 15.05 -9.80
CA VAL A 135 8.70 13.86 -9.80
C VAL A 135 9.58 13.92 -11.04
N GLU A 136 10.88 13.94 -10.86
CA GLU A 136 11.82 13.84 -11.99
C GLU A 136 12.00 12.35 -12.36
N LEU A 137 11.50 12.00 -13.54
CA LEU A 137 11.58 10.63 -14.08
C LEU A 137 12.75 10.51 -15.05
N THR A 138 13.57 9.48 -14.85
CA THR A 138 14.69 9.14 -15.72
C THR A 138 14.40 7.79 -16.40
N PRO A 139 14.08 7.79 -17.71
CA PRO A 139 13.93 6.54 -18.44
C PRO A 139 15.27 5.84 -18.58
N SER A 140 15.27 4.50 -18.54
CA SER A 140 16.47 3.72 -18.78
C SER A 140 16.88 3.80 -20.24
N THR A 141 18.16 4.05 -20.48
CA THR A 141 18.79 4.03 -21.80
C THR A 141 19.46 2.68 -22.13
N ASN A 142 19.42 1.72 -21.22
CA ASN A 142 20.06 0.43 -21.39
C ASN A 142 19.29 -0.46 -22.36
N ILE A 143 19.82 -0.63 -23.57
CA ILE A 143 19.21 -1.38 -24.66
C ILE A 143 19.30 -2.90 -24.43
N ALA A 144 20.30 -3.38 -23.65
CA ALA A 144 20.60 -4.80 -23.51
C ALA A 144 19.47 -5.62 -22.87
N PHE A 145 18.57 -4.99 -22.11
CA PHE A 145 17.51 -5.68 -21.36
C PHE A 145 16.09 -5.23 -21.75
N ARG A 146 15.88 -4.63 -22.92
CA ARG A 146 14.58 -4.04 -23.29
C ARG A 146 14.03 -3.06 -22.24
N MET A 147 14.92 -2.42 -21.49
CA MET A 147 14.57 -1.54 -20.38
C MET A 147 14.15 -0.13 -20.80
N LYS A 148 13.94 0.14 -22.10
CA LYS A 148 13.50 1.45 -22.59
C LYS A 148 12.21 1.93 -21.93
N ARG A 149 11.40 1.02 -21.40
CA ARG A 149 10.15 1.30 -20.70
C ARG A 149 10.31 1.57 -19.20
N MET A 150 11.46 1.21 -18.63
CA MET A 150 11.70 1.41 -17.20
C MET A 150 12.05 2.86 -16.91
N HIS A 151 11.35 3.43 -15.96
CA HIS A 151 11.61 4.76 -15.42
C HIS A 151 12.04 4.63 -13.97
N GLY A 152 13.16 5.23 -13.61
CA GLY A 152 13.53 5.52 -12.24
C GLY A 152 13.02 6.90 -11.84
N CYS A 153 13.02 7.22 -10.55
CA CYS A 153 12.78 8.58 -10.07
C CYS A 153 14.04 9.18 -9.43
N ASP A 154 14.01 10.47 -9.26
CA ASP A 154 15.13 11.32 -8.78
C ASP A 154 15.79 10.81 -7.49
N LEU A 155 15.05 10.27 -6.55
CA LEU A 155 15.59 9.71 -5.31
C LEU A 155 15.87 8.19 -5.39
N ALA A 156 15.69 7.57 -6.57
CA ALA A 156 15.80 6.13 -6.76
C ALA A 156 15.06 5.29 -5.69
N THR A 157 13.93 5.79 -5.23
CA THR A 157 13.07 5.15 -4.22
C THR A 157 11.60 5.50 -4.44
N GLY A 158 10.72 4.52 -4.23
CA GLY A 158 9.27 4.75 -4.32
C GLY A 158 8.73 5.70 -3.24
N ALA A 159 9.52 6.06 -2.23
CA ALA A 159 9.15 7.07 -1.24
C ALA A 159 8.86 8.42 -1.90
N ARG A 160 9.55 8.74 -3.03
CA ARG A 160 9.30 9.97 -3.79
C ARG A 160 7.88 10.04 -4.34
N TYR A 161 7.36 8.93 -4.84
CA TYR A 161 5.97 8.86 -5.29
C TYR A 161 4.99 9.05 -4.13
N VAL A 162 5.28 8.42 -2.99
CA VAL A 162 4.44 8.55 -1.79
C VAL A 162 4.42 9.99 -1.30
N GLU A 163 5.56 10.68 -1.27
CA GLU A 163 5.68 12.09 -0.88
C GLU A 163 4.78 12.99 -1.72
N VAL A 164 4.89 12.89 -3.05
CA VAL A 164 4.13 13.73 -3.98
C VAL A 164 2.63 13.42 -3.89
N LEU A 165 2.26 12.14 -3.92
CA LEU A 165 0.87 11.71 -3.84
C LEU A 165 0.22 12.09 -2.50
N PHE A 166 0.95 11.94 -1.40
CA PHE A 166 0.48 12.32 -0.07
C PHE A 166 0.25 13.83 0.03
N SER A 167 1.21 14.63 -0.45
CA SER A 167 1.09 16.09 -0.47
C SER A 167 -0.12 16.54 -1.29
N GLU A 168 -0.34 15.92 -2.45
CA GLU A 168 -1.47 16.24 -3.31
C GLU A 168 -2.82 15.80 -2.70
N ALA A 169 -2.86 14.63 -2.07
CA ALA A 169 -4.06 14.18 -1.34
C ALA A 169 -4.45 15.15 -0.23
N ILE A 170 -3.49 15.63 0.56
CA ILE A 170 -3.73 16.66 1.59
C ILE A 170 -4.22 17.96 0.95
N ARG A 171 -3.56 18.44 -0.12
CA ARG A 171 -3.95 19.67 -0.83
C ARG A 171 -5.39 19.62 -1.34
N LEU A 172 -5.85 18.46 -1.79
CA LEU A 172 -7.21 18.23 -2.28
C LEU A 172 -8.24 17.97 -1.15
N GLY A 173 -7.81 17.98 0.11
CA GLY A 173 -8.70 17.80 1.25
C GLY A 173 -9.15 16.35 1.48
N VAL A 174 -8.30 15.37 1.18
CA VAL A 174 -8.52 13.99 1.59
C VAL A 174 -8.31 13.87 3.09
N GLU A 175 -9.26 13.27 3.80
CA GLU A 175 -9.08 12.94 5.21
C GLU A 175 -8.27 11.67 5.34
N ILE A 176 -7.05 11.74 5.89
CA ILE A 176 -6.20 10.58 6.09
C ILE A 176 -6.11 10.25 7.57
N TRP A 177 -6.53 9.04 7.92
CA TRP A 177 -6.51 8.55 9.29
C TRP A 177 -5.38 7.55 9.48
N PHE A 178 -4.30 7.99 10.09
CA PHE A 178 -3.21 7.12 10.49
C PHE A 178 -3.51 6.37 11.79
N ASN A 179 -2.77 5.27 12.03
CA ASN A 179 -2.97 4.36 13.15
C ASN A 179 -4.41 3.80 13.18
N ALA A 180 -5.06 3.74 12.04
CA ALA A 180 -6.43 3.27 11.85
C ALA A 180 -6.40 1.96 11.03
N LYS A 181 -6.41 0.84 11.72
CA LYS A 181 -6.36 -0.49 11.11
C LYS A 181 -7.77 -0.94 10.71
N ALA A 182 -7.98 -1.18 9.41
CA ALA A 182 -9.14 -1.92 8.95
C ALA A 182 -9.14 -3.34 9.53
N THR A 183 -10.27 -3.81 10.03
CA THR A 183 -10.40 -5.13 10.65
C THR A 183 -11.34 -6.04 9.87
N ASP A 184 -12.42 -5.49 9.31
CA ASP A 184 -13.41 -6.22 8.55
C ASP A 184 -14.11 -5.32 7.54
N LEU A 185 -14.61 -5.91 6.46
CA LEU A 185 -15.54 -5.25 5.56
C LEU A 185 -16.96 -5.39 6.09
N ILE A 186 -17.74 -4.30 6.01
CA ILE A 186 -19.16 -4.30 6.36
C ILE A 186 -19.93 -4.61 5.09
N THR A 187 -20.76 -5.65 5.13
CA THR A 187 -21.55 -6.07 3.96
C THR A 187 -23.05 -5.92 4.22
N GLY A 188 -23.79 -5.67 3.17
CA GLY A 188 -25.25 -5.70 3.16
C GLY A 188 -25.81 -7.09 2.86
N LYS A 189 -27.12 -7.18 2.66
CA LYS A 189 -27.82 -8.46 2.45
C LYS A 189 -27.47 -9.15 1.13
N GLY A 190 -27.00 -8.40 0.11
CA GLY A 190 -26.58 -8.90 -1.20
C GLY A 190 -25.06 -9.04 -1.33
N ASN A 191 -24.32 -9.11 -0.23
CA ASN A 191 -22.85 -9.10 -0.17
C ASN A 191 -22.18 -7.83 -0.73
N GLU A 192 -22.95 -6.78 -1.01
CA GLU A 192 -22.38 -5.48 -1.35
C GLU A 192 -21.57 -4.92 -0.16
N VAL A 193 -20.42 -4.33 -0.44
CA VAL A 193 -19.56 -3.70 0.60
C VAL A 193 -20.08 -2.31 0.92
N LEU A 194 -20.56 -2.13 2.14
CA LEU A 194 -21.15 -0.88 2.64
C LEU A 194 -20.15 -0.02 3.41
N GLY A 195 -18.99 -0.56 3.77
CA GLY A 195 -18.00 0.16 4.57
C GLY A 195 -16.95 -0.75 5.17
N VAL A 196 -16.27 -0.26 6.18
CA VAL A 196 -15.17 -0.95 6.87
C VAL A 196 -15.29 -0.76 8.38
N LYS A 197 -15.02 -1.83 9.14
CA LYS A 197 -14.75 -1.74 10.57
C LYS A 197 -13.27 -1.40 10.76
N TYR A 198 -13.00 -0.51 11.69
CA TYR A 198 -11.61 -0.12 11.98
C TYR A 198 -11.33 -0.07 13.47
N LYS A 199 -10.06 -0.21 13.81
CA LYS A 199 -9.51 0.02 15.15
C LYS A 199 -8.51 1.16 15.09
N ARG A 200 -8.67 2.16 15.98
CA ARG A 200 -7.74 3.29 16.12
C ARG A 200 -7.40 3.48 17.61
N GLY A 201 -6.18 3.14 17.98
CA GLY A 201 -5.79 3.07 19.38
C GLY A 201 -6.63 2.04 20.16
N ARG A 202 -7.36 2.50 21.18
CA ARG A 202 -8.30 1.68 21.97
C ARG A 202 -9.75 1.73 21.46
N SER A 203 -10.04 2.59 20.48
CA SER A 203 -11.38 2.77 19.94
C SER A 203 -11.62 1.86 18.72
N TYR A 204 -12.86 1.44 18.59
CA TYR A 204 -13.37 0.74 17.41
C TYR A 204 -14.44 1.60 16.76
N GLY A 205 -14.62 1.45 15.46
CA GLY A 205 -15.66 2.18 14.75
C GLY A 205 -15.99 1.57 13.40
N ASN A 206 -17.08 2.06 12.84
CA ASN A 206 -17.55 1.76 11.51
C ASN A 206 -17.37 3.00 10.63
N LEU A 207 -16.82 2.83 9.44
CA LEU A 207 -16.75 3.88 8.44
C LEU A 207 -17.53 3.40 7.23
N LEU A 208 -18.71 3.97 7.03
CA LEU A 208 -19.62 3.63 5.94
C LEU A 208 -19.25 4.42 4.68
N ALA A 209 -19.39 3.78 3.53
CA ALA A 209 -19.10 4.34 2.21
C ALA A 209 -20.41 4.49 1.42
N GLN A 210 -20.72 5.70 0.98
CA GLN A 210 -21.93 5.95 0.18
C GLN A 210 -21.82 5.45 -1.25
N LYS A 211 -20.62 5.54 -1.84
CA LYS A 211 -20.35 5.10 -3.22
C LYS A 211 -19.54 3.81 -3.29
N GLY A 212 -18.62 3.59 -2.36
CA GLY A 212 -17.83 2.37 -2.34
C GLY A 212 -16.58 2.42 -1.50
N VAL A 213 -15.99 1.23 -1.33
CA VAL A 213 -14.72 1.00 -0.63
C VAL A 213 -13.67 0.58 -1.65
N ILE A 214 -12.52 1.25 -1.63
CA ILE A 214 -11.35 0.90 -2.47
C ILE A 214 -10.32 0.23 -1.59
N LEU A 215 -9.99 -1.04 -1.90
CA LEU A 215 -9.05 -1.85 -1.14
C LEU A 215 -7.64 -1.74 -1.75
N CYS A 216 -6.74 -1.02 -1.07
CA CYS A 216 -5.37 -0.73 -1.50
C CYS A 216 -4.32 -1.21 -0.49
N THR A 217 -4.55 -2.32 0.18
CA THR A 217 -3.76 -2.81 1.32
C THR A 217 -2.46 -3.51 0.92
N GLY A 218 -2.19 -3.64 -0.38
CA GLY A 218 -1.05 -4.41 -0.89
C GLY A 218 -1.19 -5.91 -0.66
N GLY A 219 -0.07 -6.62 -0.79
CA GLY A 219 0.01 -8.07 -0.63
C GLY A 219 0.46 -8.52 0.76
N PHE A 220 1.10 -9.70 0.82
CA PHE A 220 1.55 -10.32 2.07
C PHE A 220 3.04 -10.68 2.11
N ALA A 221 3.83 -10.20 1.16
CA ALA A 221 5.27 -10.50 1.07
C ALA A 221 6.10 -10.04 2.30
N GLY A 222 5.55 -9.17 3.14
CA GLY A 222 6.16 -8.77 4.42
C GLY A 222 5.91 -9.74 5.57
N ASP A 223 5.05 -10.75 5.38
CA ASP A 223 4.80 -11.83 6.35
C ASP A 223 5.51 -13.11 5.90
N VAL A 224 6.78 -13.24 6.29
CA VAL A 224 7.62 -14.37 5.88
C VAL A 224 7.07 -15.72 6.31
N ASN A 225 6.39 -15.80 7.46
CA ASN A 225 5.77 -17.03 7.93
C ASN A 225 4.57 -17.43 7.06
N ARG A 226 3.82 -16.44 6.59
CA ARG A 226 2.74 -16.64 5.63
C ARG A 226 3.29 -17.10 4.28
N VAL A 227 4.36 -16.48 3.80
CA VAL A 227 5.03 -16.89 2.57
C VAL A 227 5.49 -18.35 2.64
N ASP A 228 6.15 -18.75 3.73
CA ASP A 228 6.60 -20.14 3.92
C ASP A 228 5.45 -21.14 3.87
N ARG A 229 4.32 -20.79 4.49
CA ARG A 229 3.15 -21.65 4.57
C ARG A 229 2.39 -21.73 3.24
N ASP A 230 2.13 -20.55 2.62
CA ASP A 230 1.21 -20.42 1.48
C ASP A 230 1.94 -20.61 0.13
N ILE A 231 3.27 -20.33 0.08
CA ILE A 231 4.09 -20.43 -1.12
C ILE A 231 5.41 -21.18 -0.82
N PRO A 232 5.37 -22.48 -0.52
CA PRO A 232 6.54 -23.24 -0.04
C PRO A 232 7.78 -23.17 -0.95
N LYS A 233 7.60 -22.94 -2.26
CA LYS A 233 8.72 -22.74 -3.20
C LYS A 233 9.59 -21.53 -2.89
N PHE A 234 9.12 -20.59 -2.09
CA PHE A 234 9.85 -19.41 -1.64
C PHE A 234 10.15 -19.42 -0.13
N ALA A 235 9.89 -20.53 0.53
CA ALA A 235 10.18 -20.66 1.97
C ALA A 235 11.65 -20.38 2.29
N GLY A 236 11.90 -19.70 3.39
CA GLY A 236 13.25 -19.35 3.84
C GLY A 236 13.86 -18.12 3.16
N LEU A 237 13.28 -17.60 2.08
CA LEU A 237 13.84 -16.41 1.41
C LEU A 237 13.66 -15.14 2.24
N PRO A 238 14.62 -14.20 2.18
CA PRO A 238 14.47 -12.88 2.78
C PRO A 238 13.46 -12.03 2.00
N THR A 239 12.86 -11.05 2.67
CA THR A 239 11.90 -10.12 2.06
C THR A 239 12.37 -8.68 2.07
N PHE A 240 12.07 -7.94 1.01
CA PHE A 240 12.26 -6.49 0.89
C PHE A 240 10.96 -5.71 1.06
N ALA A 241 9.83 -6.41 1.10
CA ALA A 241 8.54 -5.77 1.27
C ALA A 241 8.43 -5.09 2.64
N SER A 242 7.55 -4.11 2.74
CA SER A 242 7.24 -3.51 4.04
C SER A 242 6.81 -4.58 5.04
N PRO A 243 7.30 -4.53 6.30
CA PRO A 243 6.82 -5.42 7.37
C PRO A 243 5.31 -5.31 7.59
N SER A 244 4.71 -4.23 7.10
CA SER A 244 3.27 -3.99 7.15
C SER A 244 2.48 -4.73 6.08
N SER A 245 3.12 -5.30 5.05
CA SER A 245 2.45 -6.05 3.98
C SER A 245 2.16 -7.48 4.43
N ARG A 246 1.07 -7.66 5.16
CA ARG A 246 0.71 -8.91 5.83
C ARG A 246 -0.53 -9.61 5.26
N GLY A 247 -1.17 -9.01 4.24
CA GLY A 247 -2.31 -9.59 3.53
C GLY A 247 -3.66 -9.43 4.23
N GLU A 248 -3.79 -8.54 5.21
CA GLU A 248 -5.06 -8.37 5.95
C GLU A 248 -6.24 -7.98 5.04
N GLY A 249 -5.97 -7.19 3.99
CA GLY A 249 -7.02 -6.84 3.01
C GLY A 249 -7.47 -8.04 2.19
N LEU A 250 -6.52 -8.89 1.77
CA LEU A 250 -6.85 -10.16 1.10
C LEU A 250 -7.75 -11.01 2.00
N ASP A 251 -7.38 -11.15 3.28
CA ASP A 251 -8.15 -11.94 4.24
C ASP A 251 -9.56 -11.35 4.48
N MET A 252 -9.69 -10.02 4.53
CA MET A 252 -11.01 -9.38 4.65
C MET A 252 -11.88 -9.63 3.42
N ALA A 253 -11.32 -9.52 2.22
CA ALA A 253 -12.06 -9.74 0.98
C ALA A 253 -12.46 -11.20 0.80
N THR A 254 -11.57 -12.15 1.08
CA THR A 254 -11.88 -13.58 0.97
C THR A 254 -12.92 -14.03 1.98
N ARG A 255 -12.95 -13.47 3.19
CA ARG A 255 -14.00 -13.79 4.18
C ARG A 255 -15.41 -13.43 3.72
N ILE A 256 -15.55 -12.47 2.83
CA ILE A 256 -16.86 -12.10 2.25
C ILE A 256 -17.10 -12.73 0.87
N GLY A 257 -16.25 -13.68 0.46
CA GLY A 257 -16.44 -14.48 -0.76
C GLY A 257 -15.76 -13.93 -2.01
N ALA A 258 -14.80 -12.99 -1.90
CA ALA A 258 -14.02 -12.57 -3.05
C ALA A 258 -13.17 -13.72 -3.59
N ALA A 259 -13.17 -13.89 -4.91
CA ALA A 259 -12.30 -14.83 -5.59
C ALA A 259 -10.83 -14.38 -5.51
N THR A 260 -9.94 -15.36 -5.56
CA THR A 260 -8.49 -15.13 -5.58
C THR A 260 -7.88 -15.71 -6.85
N HIS A 261 -6.79 -15.12 -7.30
CA HIS A 261 -6.08 -15.58 -8.49
C HIS A 261 -4.57 -15.41 -8.29
N LEU A 262 -3.77 -16.38 -8.73
CA LEU A 262 -2.30 -16.37 -8.74
C LEU A 262 -1.67 -16.11 -7.34
N LEU A 263 -2.26 -16.63 -6.26
CA LEU A 263 -1.73 -16.45 -4.90
C LEU A 263 -0.41 -17.19 -4.64
N ASP A 264 -0.06 -18.14 -5.48
CA ASP A 264 1.20 -18.90 -5.47
C ASP A 264 2.33 -18.22 -6.27
N TYR A 265 2.07 -17.06 -6.87
CA TYR A 265 3.05 -16.25 -7.58
C TYR A 265 3.60 -15.14 -6.69
N MET A 266 4.91 -14.94 -6.77
CA MET A 266 5.62 -13.88 -6.07
C MET A 266 6.79 -13.39 -6.92
N GLY A 267 7.05 -12.08 -6.92
CA GLY A 267 8.26 -11.52 -7.49
C GLY A 267 9.46 -11.88 -6.62
N ALA A 268 10.38 -12.69 -7.16
CA ALA A 268 11.64 -12.98 -6.52
C ALA A 268 12.78 -12.36 -7.34
N TYR A 269 13.75 -11.77 -6.64
CA TYR A 269 14.94 -11.17 -7.23
C TYR A 269 16.16 -12.03 -6.90
N ALA A 270 17.00 -12.31 -7.90
CA ALA A 270 18.23 -13.09 -7.73
C ALA A 270 19.32 -12.36 -6.89
N TYR A 271 19.11 -11.09 -6.59
CA TYR A 271 20.09 -10.20 -5.97
C TYR A 271 19.55 -9.69 -4.60
N GLY A 272 19.53 -10.57 -3.63
CA GLY A 272 19.10 -10.24 -2.28
C GLY A 272 20.21 -10.47 -1.27
N PHE A 273 20.35 -9.57 -0.30
CA PHE A 273 21.26 -9.72 0.82
C PHE A 273 20.44 -9.77 2.11
N PRO A 274 20.50 -10.86 2.90
CA PRO A 274 19.85 -10.89 4.20
C PRO A 274 20.57 -9.91 5.13
N LEU A 275 19.81 -9.02 5.78
CA LEU A 275 20.31 -8.12 6.80
C LEU A 275 20.15 -8.69 8.21
N ASP A 276 19.13 -9.51 8.38
CA ASP A 276 18.73 -10.05 9.67
C ASP A 276 18.12 -11.43 9.45
N GLU A 277 18.73 -12.45 10.06
CA GLU A 277 18.33 -13.86 9.88
C GLU A 277 17.02 -14.17 10.61
N GLU A 278 16.75 -13.55 11.77
CA GLU A 278 15.56 -13.80 12.57
C GLU A 278 14.32 -13.23 11.89
N THR A 279 14.38 -11.98 11.46
CA THR A 279 13.28 -11.32 10.76
C THR A 279 13.26 -11.59 9.27
N ARG A 280 14.33 -12.18 8.72
CA ARG A 280 14.56 -12.40 7.28
C ARG A 280 14.39 -11.12 6.45
N ARG A 281 14.77 -9.98 7.02
CA ARG A 281 14.82 -8.72 6.30
C ARG A 281 16.04 -8.70 5.39
N GLY A 282 15.84 -8.21 4.17
CA GLY A 282 16.90 -8.14 3.18
C GLY A 282 16.97 -6.78 2.48
N LEU A 283 18.07 -6.56 1.79
CA LEU A 283 18.27 -5.46 0.84
C LEU A 283 18.46 -6.01 -0.57
N ILE A 284 17.90 -5.31 -1.55
CA ILE A 284 18.22 -5.56 -2.96
C ILE A 284 19.55 -4.88 -3.26
N PHE A 285 20.49 -5.64 -3.82
CA PHE A 285 21.73 -5.08 -4.32
C PHE A 285 21.45 -4.29 -5.61
N ARG A 286 21.68 -3.00 -5.59
CA ARG A 286 21.66 -2.15 -6.78
C ARG A 286 23.10 -1.92 -7.23
N GLY A 287 23.72 -2.95 -7.80
CA GLY A 287 25.00 -2.83 -8.48
C GLY A 287 24.78 -2.79 -9.99
N HIS A 288 25.43 -1.87 -10.67
CA HIS A 288 25.66 -2.05 -12.10
C HIS A 288 26.67 -3.19 -12.23
N VAL A 289 26.25 -4.33 -12.75
CA VAL A 289 27.15 -5.39 -13.21
C VAL A 289 27.46 -5.10 -14.66
#